data_dd241e348f5f1de52bc5ac6956b69f5d
#
_entry.id   dd241e348f5f1de52bc5ac6956b69f5d
#
_cell.length_a   1.000
_cell.length_b   1.000
_cell.length_c   1.000
_cell.angle_alpha   90.00
_cell.angle_beta   90.00
_cell.angle_gamma   90.00
#
_symmetry.space_group_name_H-M   'P 1'
#
loop_
_entity.id
_entity.type
_entity.pdbx_description
1 polymer ?
#
loop_
_entity_poly.entity_id
_entity_poly.type
_entity_poly.pdbx_seq_one_letter_code
_entity_poly.pdbx_strand_id
1 'polypeptide(L)'
;EWAFAKMLETYSEARGVYDDADIFIEAGDWLVMKLCGSLKRSACMAGYKALWSREDGYPDRDFFGQLSEGFAGAAEDKLRGEVVPAGAYCGGLTEEAAELLGLEPGTAVAACIIDAHAAVPSLGGDCEGKMLMIIGTSTCHISLSDKLSYAEGICGVVLDGVMPGFYAYEAGQACVGDCFAWFIDNCVPESYMNAARERGMNIHKYLRSLAGKKKPGENRLIALDWWNGNRSVLGDSRLSGLILGLNVGTKPEDIYRALIESTAYGTRMIVDNYGENGVPVKEIYATGGIADKDPFTMQIYADVLGREIRIAGASNGPALGSAIFAAAAAGAGNGGYRDAFAASEAMGRVRPTVYRPIPENAAAYERLFREYRTLHDYFGRGGNGVMKRLKEDCV
;
A
#
# COMPACT_ATOMS: atom_id res chain seq x y z
N GLU A 1 -8.33 -8.58 -6.66
CA GLU A 1 -8.15 -7.14 -6.68
C GLU A 1 -8.34 -6.51 -8.07
N TRP A 2 -8.19 -7.27 -9.15
CA TRP A 2 -8.28 -6.78 -10.52
C TRP A 2 -9.72 -6.64 -10.97
N ALA A 3 -10.09 -5.50 -11.60
CA ALA A 3 -11.44 -5.25 -12.11
C ALA A 3 -11.85 -6.30 -13.14
N PHE A 4 -10.96 -6.64 -14.08
CA PHE A 4 -11.25 -7.64 -15.10
C PHE A 4 -11.43 -9.07 -14.53
N ALA A 5 -10.80 -9.42 -13.39
CA ALA A 5 -11.05 -10.68 -12.72
C ALA A 5 -12.49 -10.77 -12.19
N LYS A 6 -13.01 -9.65 -11.65
CA LYS A 6 -14.41 -9.53 -11.22
C LYS A 6 -15.38 -9.49 -12.39
N MET A 7 -14.99 -8.90 -13.50
CA MET A 7 -15.76 -8.96 -14.74
C MET A 7 -15.86 -10.40 -15.27
N LEU A 8 -14.73 -11.13 -15.26
CA LEU A 8 -14.69 -12.54 -15.68
C LEU A 8 -15.50 -13.45 -14.76
N GLU A 9 -15.45 -13.23 -13.44
CA GLU A 9 -16.29 -13.91 -12.46
C GLU A 9 -17.78 -13.69 -12.79
N THR A 10 -18.19 -12.41 -13.00
CA THR A 10 -19.57 -12.08 -13.39
C THR A 10 -19.96 -12.70 -14.73
N TYR A 11 -19.05 -12.68 -15.72
CA TYR A 11 -19.23 -13.30 -17.03
C TYR A 11 -19.47 -14.81 -16.91
N SER A 12 -18.77 -15.49 -16.00
CA SER A 12 -18.80 -16.94 -15.85
C SER A 12 -19.94 -17.42 -14.97
N GLU A 13 -20.25 -16.70 -13.89
CA GLU A 13 -21.18 -17.13 -12.85
C GLU A 13 -22.54 -16.44 -12.90
N ALA A 14 -22.61 -15.24 -13.49
CA ALA A 14 -23.82 -14.44 -13.58
C ALA A 14 -23.97 -13.81 -14.98
N ARG A 15 -23.96 -14.62 -16.02
CA ARG A 15 -23.91 -14.22 -17.42
C ARG A 15 -24.97 -13.16 -17.79
N GLY A 16 -26.20 -13.32 -17.31
CA GLY A 16 -27.27 -12.33 -17.57
C GLY A 16 -26.94 -10.95 -17.02
N VAL A 17 -26.32 -10.87 -15.83
CA VAL A 17 -25.87 -9.60 -15.25
C VAL A 17 -24.76 -8.97 -16.10
N TYR A 18 -23.81 -9.80 -16.58
CA TYR A 18 -22.76 -9.32 -17.46
C TYR A 18 -23.29 -8.77 -18.78
N ASP A 19 -24.23 -9.48 -19.42
CA ASP A 19 -24.80 -9.09 -20.69
C ASP A 19 -25.66 -7.83 -20.57
N ASP A 20 -26.47 -7.70 -19.50
CA ASP A 20 -27.32 -6.54 -19.22
C ASP A 20 -26.54 -5.29 -18.77
N ALA A 21 -25.33 -5.46 -18.24
CA ALA A 21 -24.52 -4.33 -17.79
C ALA A 21 -23.99 -3.53 -18.99
N ASP A 22 -24.27 -2.24 -19.05
CA ASP A 22 -23.70 -1.31 -20.04
C ASP A 22 -22.20 -1.10 -19.84
N ILE A 23 -21.79 -0.93 -18.58
CA ILE A 23 -20.40 -0.69 -18.19
C ILE A 23 -20.07 -1.40 -16.88
N PHE A 24 -18.83 -1.81 -16.73
CA PHE A 24 -18.23 -2.09 -15.42
C PHE A 24 -17.44 -0.86 -15.00
N ILE A 25 -17.60 -0.42 -13.75
CA ILE A 25 -17.03 0.81 -13.24
C ILE A 25 -16.57 0.64 -11.81
N GLU A 26 -15.42 1.21 -11.47
CA GLU A 26 -14.95 1.26 -10.10
C GLU A 26 -15.85 2.18 -9.25
N ALA A 27 -16.04 1.83 -7.97
CA ALA A 27 -16.95 2.55 -7.09
C ALA A 27 -16.63 4.05 -6.97
N GLY A 28 -15.34 4.42 -6.97
CA GLY A 28 -14.93 5.82 -6.94
C GLY A 28 -15.30 6.57 -8.21
N ASP A 29 -15.05 5.99 -9.39
CA ASP A 29 -15.44 6.57 -10.68
C ASP A 29 -16.96 6.66 -10.82
N TRP A 30 -17.69 5.65 -10.34
CA TRP A 30 -19.14 5.66 -10.29
C TRP A 30 -19.68 6.81 -9.42
N LEU A 31 -19.07 7.03 -8.24
CA LEU A 31 -19.45 8.15 -7.37
C LEU A 31 -19.22 9.49 -8.07
N VAL A 32 -18.05 9.67 -8.70
CA VAL A 32 -17.74 10.88 -9.49
C VAL A 32 -18.78 11.08 -10.60
N MET A 33 -19.13 10.02 -11.34
CA MET A 33 -20.17 10.07 -12.37
C MET A 33 -21.53 10.49 -11.80
N LYS A 34 -21.92 9.97 -10.63
CA LYS A 34 -23.17 10.38 -9.96
C LYS A 34 -23.16 11.83 -9.51
N LEU A 35 -22.01 12.34 -9.08
CA LEU A 35 -21.89 13.71 -8.61
C LEU A 35 -21.93 14.75 -9.75
N CYS A 36 -21.30 14.47 -10.89
CA CYS A 36 -21.16 15.48 -11.96
C CYS A 36 -21.79 15.07 -13.31
N GLY A 37 -22.41 13.90 -13.42
CA GLY A 37 -23.04 13.41 -14.65
C GLY A 37 -22.06 13.02 -15.77
N SER A 38 -20.75 13.05 -15.52
CA SER A 38 -19.71 12.78 -16.52
C SER A 38 -19.05 11.43 -16.29
N LEU A 39 -19.03 10.56 -17.32
CA LEU A 39 -18.34 9.27 -17.26
C LEU A 39 -16.86 9.49 -17.53
N LYS A 40 -16.10 9.72 -16.48
CA LYS A 40 -14.64 9.76 -16.50
C LYS A 40 -14.08 8.68 -15.55
N ARG A 41 -12.93 8.13 -15.92
CA ARG A 41 -12.23 7.13 -15.13
C ARG A 41 -10.91 7.71 -14.63
N SER A 42 -10.57 7.44 -13.40
CA SER A 42 -9.28 7.82 -12.85
C SER A 42 -8.17 6.93 -13.41
N ALA A 43 -7.07 7.52 -13.84
CA ALA A 43 -5.85 6.76 -14.20
C ALA A 43 -5.35 5.89 -13.04
N CYS A 44 -5.59 6.33 -11.79
CA CYS A 44 -5.30 5.52 -10.60
C CYS A 44 -6.08 4.21 -10.61
N MET A 45 -7.41 4.27 -10.79
CA MET A 45 -8.26 3.07 -10.81
C MET A 45 -7.99 2.22 -12.04
N ALA A 46 -7.99 2.84 -13.22
CA ALA A 46 -7.79 2.13 -14.49
C ALA A 46 -6.42 1.44 -14.56
N GLY A 47 -5.34 2.10 -14.12
CA GLY A 47 -3.99 1.54 -14.16
C GLY A 47 -3.79 0.44 -13.13
N TYR A 48 -4.04 0.72 -11.84
CA TYR A 48 -3.79 -0.25 -10.77
C TYR A 48 -4.79 -1.40 -10.69
N LYS A 49 -5.99 -1.23 -11.24
CA LYS A 49 -7.05 -2.25 -11.14
C LYS A 49 -7.41 -2.92 -12.47
N ALA A 50 -7.04 -2.33 -13.61
CA ALA A 50 -7.40 -2.87 -14.92
C ALA A 50 -6.27 -2.80 -15.96
N LEU A 51 -5.01 -2.67 -15.51
CA LEU A 51 -3.80 -2.69 -16.36
C LEU A 51 -3.80 -1.64 -17.48
N TRP A 52 -4.54 -0.54 -17.30
CA TRP A 52 -4.52 0.55 -18.28
C TRP A 52 -3.20 1.30 -18.26
N SER A 53 -2.67 1.62 -19.43
CA SER A 53 -1.56 2.57 -19.58
C SER A 53 -1.98 3.73 -20.47
N ARG A 54 -1.30 4.88 -20.35
CA ARG A 54 -1.56 6.03 -21.23
C ARG A 54 -1.16 5.73 -22.68
N GLU A 55 -0.15 4.89 -22.89
CA GLU A 55 0.41 4.59 -24.20
C GLU A 55 -0.42 3.55 -24.94
N ASP A 56 -0.81 2.45 -24.24
CA ASP A 56 -1.44 1.29 -24.86
C ASP A 56 -2.94 1.19 -24.60
N GLY A 57 -3.48 1.97 -23.65
CA GLY A 57 -4.85 1.81 -23.19
C GLY A 57 -5.03 0.60 -22.25
N TYR A 58 -6.21 -0.03 -22.31
CA TYR A 58 -6.46 -1.31 -21.65
C TYR A 58 -5.81 -2.46 -22.43
N PRO A 59 -5.57 -3.62 -21.77
CA PRO A 59 -5.11 -4.81 -22.49
C PRO A 59 -6.03 -5.13 -23.68
N ASP A 60 -5.42 -5.70 -24.72
CA ASP A 60 -6.08 -5.97 -25.98
C ASP A 60 -7.02 -7.20 -25.95
N ARG A 61 -7.67 -7.45 -27.08
CA ARG A 61 -8.58 -8.58 -27.27
C ARG A 61 -7.91 -9.93 -27.05
N ASP A 62 -6.63 -10.03 -27.40
CA ASP A 62 -5.90 -11.30 -27.28
C ASP A 62 -5.66 -11.65 -25.83
N PHE A 63 -5.35 -10.66 -24.98
CA PHE A 63 -5.24 -10.84 -23.52
C PHE A 63 -6.54 -11.37 -22.92
N PHE A 64 -7.65 -10.70 -23.19
CA PHE A 64 -8.96 -11.12 -22.65
C PHE A 64 -9.46 -12.41 -23.27
N GLY A 65 -9.16 -12.67 -24.54
CA GLY A 65 -9.49 -13.90 -25.27
C GLY A 65 -8.78 -15.14 -24.72
N GLN A 66 -7.56 -14.99 -24.18
CA GLN A 66 -6.85 -16.07 -23.50
C GLN A 66 -7.50 -16.44 -22.16
N LEU A 67 -8.20 -15.52 -21.50
CA LEU A 67 -8.96 -15.84 -20.29
C LEU A 67 -10.25 -16.61 -20.60
N SER A 68 -10.96 -16.20 -21.66
CA SER A 68 -12.11 -16.89 -22.25
C SER A 68 -12.38 -16.32 -23.64
N GLU A 69 -12.60 -17.17 -24.67
CA GLU A 69 -12.84 -16.73 -26.05
C GLU A 69 -13.97 -15.69 -26.15
N GLY A 70 -15.10 -15.93 -25.48
CA GLY A 70 -16.24 -14.99 -25.48
C GLY A 70 -16.06 -13.73 -24.62
N PHE A 71 -14.92 -13.58 -23.93
CA PHE A 71 -14.57 -12.44 -23.11
C PHE A 71 -13.60 -11.46 -23.80
N ALA A 72 -13.17 -11.77 -25.03
CA ALA A 72 -12.19 -11.02 -25.80
C ALA A 72 -12.53 -9.51 -25.93
N GLY A 73 -13.81 -9.14 -26.07
CA GLY A 73 -14.27 -7.74 -26.20
C GLY A 73 -14.47 -7.00 -24.86
N ALA A 74 -14.12 -7.59 -23.73
CA ALA A 74 -14.52 -7.09 -22.41
C ALA A 74 -14.08 -5.62 -22.13
N ALA A 75 -12.88 -5.23 -22.54
CA ALA A 75 -12.41 -3.85 -22.36
C ALA A 75 -13.19 -2.86 -23.23
N GLU A 76 -13.31 -3.16 -24.53
CA GLU A 76 -13.96 -2.28 -25.51
C GLU A 76 -15.45 -2.09 -25.18
N ASP A 77 -16.12 -3.16 -24.79
CA ASP A 77 -17.57 -3.17 -24.56
C ASP A 77 -17.94 -2.61 -23.19
N LYS A 78 -17.14 -2.87 -22.15
CA LYS A 78 -17.53 -2.68 -20.75
C LYS A 78 -16.69 -1.67 -19.98
N LEU A 79 -15.47 -1.30 -20.44
CA LEU A 79 -14.60 -0.32 -19.77
C LEU A 79 -14.56 1.05 -20.47
N ARG A 80 -15.65 1.44 -21.09
CA ARG A 80 -15.80 2.75 -21.77
C ARG A 80 -15.64 3.91 -20.78
N GLY A 81 -15.26 5.06 -21.28
CA GLY A 81 -15.05 6.32 -20.56
C GLY A 81 -13.67 6.90 -20.80
N GLU A 82 -13.56 8.21 -20.71
CA GLU A 82 -12.27 8.91 -20.79
C GLU A 82 -11.46 8.64 -19.52
N VAL A 83 -10.21 8.20 -19.68
CA VAL A 83 -9.29 8.06 -18.54
C VAL A 83 -8.55 9.38 -18.36
N VAL A 84 -8.62 9.93 -17.15
CA VAL A 84 -8.02 11.22 -16.76
C VAL A 84 -7.06 11.04 -15.59
N PRO A 85 -6.06 11.92 -15.41
CA PRO A 85 -5.19 11.88 -14.24
C PRO A 85 -5.95 11.91 -12.93
N ALA A 86 -5.39 11.30 -11.88
CA ALA A 86 -5.94 11.41 -10.53
C ALA A 86 -6.09 12.89 -10.14
N GLY A 87 -7.23 13.26 -9.55
CA GLY A 87 -7.53 14.64 -9.16
C GLY A 87 -7.85 15.61 -10.31
N ALA A 88 -7.90 15.18 -11.56
CA ALA A 88 -8.32 16.01 -12.67
C ALA A 88 -9.78 16.46 -12.52
N TYR A 89 -10.13 17.64 -13.04
CA TYR A 89 -11.50 18.13 -13.06
C TYR A 89 -12.40 17.23 -13.92
N CYS A 90 -13.46 16.69 -13.33
CA CYS A 90 -14.42 15.81 -14.01
C CYS A 90 -15.71 16.51 -14.43
N GLY A 91 -16.06 17.59 -13.75
CA GLY A 91 -17.30 18.35 -13.97
C GLY A 91 -17.66 19.14 -12.71
N GLY A 92 -18.76 19.88 -12.77
CA GLY A 92 -19.38 20.49 -11.60
C GLY A 92 -20.50 19.62 -11.04
N LEU A 93 -20.81 19.74 -9.76
CA LEU A 93 -21.96 19.08 -9.14
C LEU A 93 -23.22 19.35 -9.93
N THR A 94 -24.02 18.31 -10.18
CA THR A 94 -25.37 18.45 -10.68
C THR A 94 -26.26 19.13 -9.63
N GLU A 95 -27.42 19.66 -10.02
CA GLU A 95 -28.39 20.25 -9.08
C GLU A 95 -28.81 19.24 -8.00
N GLU A 96 -29.11 18.01 -8.41
CA GLU A 96 -29.47 16.91 -7.48
C GLU A 96 -28.37 16.59 -6.48
N ALA A 97 -27.10 16.44 -6.96
CA ALA A 97 -25.96 16.16 -6.09
C ALA A 97 -25.65 17.34 -5.15
N ALA A 98 -25.80 18.58 -5.62
CA ALA A 98 -25.58 19.77 -4.82
C ALA A 98 -26.62 19.89 -3.70
N GLU A 99 -27.92 19.65 -4.00
CA GLU A 99 -28.97 19.62 -2.99
C GLU A 99 -28.71 18.54 -1.93
N LEU A 100 -28.37 17.31 -2.36
CA LEU A 100 -28.06 16.19 -1.45
C LEU A 100 -26.90 16.51 -0.50
N LEU A 101 -25.88 17.21 -0.97
CA LEU A 101 -24.66 17.53 -0.23
C LEU A 101 -24.74 18.86 0.53
N GLY A 102 -25.76 19.68 0.29
CA GLY A 102 -25.86 21.04 0.84
C GLY A 102 -24.79 21.98 0.27
N LEU A 103 -24.42 21.80 -1.00
CA LEU A 103 -23.43 22.61 -1.72
C LEU A 103 -24.05 23.31 -2.91
N GLU A 104 -23.30 24.22 -3.55
CA GLU A 104 -23.76 24.92 -4.74
C GLU A 104 -23.60 24.05 -6.01
N PRO A 105 -24.59 24.05 -6.93
CA PRO A 105 -24.47 23.47 -8.25
C PRO A 105 -23.21 24.00 -8.97
N GLY A 106 -22.52 23.14 -9.72
CA GLY A 106 -21.30 23.54 -10.40
C GLY A 106 -20.04 23.51 -9.53
N THR A 107 -20.13 23.21 -8.22
CA THR A 107 -18.94 22.95 -7.37
C THR A 107 -18.08 21.86 -8.00
N ALA A 108 -16.78 22.11 -8.12
CA ALA A 108 -15.85 21.24 -8.84
C ALA A 108 -15.78 19.83 -8.24
N VAL A 109 -15.85 18.81 -9.10
CA VAL A 109 -15.67 17.41 -8.77
C VAL A 109 -14.36 16.93 -9.39
N ALA A 110 -13.45 16.40 -8.56
CA ALA A 110 -12.17 15.83 -8.97
C ALA A 110 -12.30 14.33 -9.32
N ALA A 111 -11.46 13.84 -10.23
CA ALA A 111 -11.30 12.41 -10.45
C ALA A 111 -10.86 11.71 -9.15
N CYS A 112 -11.43 10.53 -8.89
CA CYS A 112 -11.14 9.78 -7.68
C CYS A 112 -9.72 9.20 -7.66
N ILE A 113 -9.32 8.72 -6.50
CA ILE A 113 -8.02 8.09 -6.27
C ILE A 113 -8.20 7.00 -5.20
N ILE A 114 -7.37 5.95 -5.25
CA ILE A 114 -7.32 4.90 -4.23
C ILE A 114 -6.90 5.54 -2.88
N ASP A 115 -7.51 5.12 -1.78
CA ASP A 115 -7.33 5.70 -0.44
C ASP A 115 -5.86 5.81 0.01
N ALA A 116 -5.09 4.72 -0.13
CA ALA A 116 -3.67 4.74 0.20
C ALA A 116 -2.89 5.74 -0.68
N HIS A 117 -3.20 5.79 -1.98
CA HIS A 117 -2.56 6.70 -2.94
C HIS A 117 -2.89 8.17 -2.65
N ALA A 118 -4.13 8.44 -2.21
CA ALA A 118 -4.55 9.77 -1.81
C ALA A 118 -3.71 10.37 -0.67
N ALA A 119 -3.06 9.55 0.14
CA ALA A 119 -2.18 10.05 1.20
C ALA A 119 -0.89 10.72 0.69
N VAL A 120 -0.45 10.45 -0.54
CA VAL A 120 0.82 10.96 -1.08
C VAL A 120 0.84 12.49 -1.21
N PRO A 121 -0.13 13.17 -1.85
CA PRO A 121 -0.12 14.62 -1.96
C PRO A 121 -0.20 15.34 -0.61
N SER A 122 -0.66 14.66 0.47
CA SER A 122 -0.69 15.25 1.81
C SER A 122 0.69 15.52 2.43
N LEU A 123 1.76 15.00 1.85
CA LEU A 123 3.14 15.23 2.30
C LEU A 123 3.68 16.61 1.91
N GLY A 124 3.13 17.23 0.87
CA GLY A 124 3.60 18.52 0.35
C GLY A 124 4.95 18.47 -0.37
N GLY A 125 5.31 19.54 -1.05
CA GLY A 125 6.59 19.76 -1.70
C GLY A 125 6.88 18.85 -2.91
N ASP A 126 8.16 18.74 -3.28
CA ASP A 126 8.61 17.91 -4.40
C ASP A 126 8.21 16.46 -4.21
N CYS A 127 7.81 15.81 -5.29
CA CYS A 127 7.33 14.43 -5.29
C CYS A 127 8.42 13.40 -5.64
N GLU A 128 9.46 13.82 -6.38
CA GLU A 128 10.49 12.92 -6.91
C GLU A 128 11.29 12.22 -5.81
N GLY A 129 11.18 10.90 -5.77
CA GLY A 129 11.92 10.07 -4.83
C GLY A 129 11.37 10.09 -3.40
N LYS A 130 10.20 10.68 -3.15
CA LYS A 130 9.48 10.47 -1.89
C LYS A 130 8.82 9.11 -1.91
N MET A 131 9.11 8.29 -0.92
CA MET A 131 8.41 7.04 -0.66
C MET A 131 7.51 7.20 0.57
N LEU A 132 6.23 6.94 0.42
CA LEU A 132 5.28 6.88 1.53
C LEU A 132 4.98 5.42 1.88
N MET A 133 5.17 5.08 3.14
CA MET A 133 4.75 3.81 3.76
C MET A 133 3.45 4.04 4.52
N ILE A 134 2.38 3.36 4.14
CA ILE A 134 1.09 3.37 4.84
C ILE A 134 1.02 2.07 5.65
N ILE A 135 1.32 2.15 6.96
CA ILE A 135 1.50 0.98 7.84
C ILE A 135 0.23 0.75 8.66
N GLY A 136 -0.54 -0.26 8.25
CA GLY A 136 -1.78 -0.70 8.91
C GLY A 136 -1.82 -2.21 9.14
N THR A 137 -2.94 -2.86 8.84
CA THR A 137 -3.11 -4.33 8.80
C THR A 137 -2.16 -4.96 7.78
N SER A 138 -2.06 -4.35 6.63
CA SER A 138 -1.03 -4.54 5.59
C SER A 138 -0.20 -3.26 5.44
N THR A 139 0.78 -3.25 4.55
CA THR A 139 1.53 -2.03 4.25
C THR A 139 1.58 -1.78 2.74
N CYS A 140 1.27 -0.54 2.32
CA CYS A 140 1.54 -0.04 0.99
C CYS A 140 2.79 0.84 1.00
N HIS A 141 3.61 0.70 -0.04
CA HIS A 141 4.81 1.50 -0.29
C HIS A 141 4.65 2.18 -1.65
N ILE A 142 4.51 3.49 -1.66
CA ILE A 142 4.30 4.27 -2.89
C ILE A 142 5.48 5.19 -3.08
N SER A 143 6.19 5.05 -4.21
CA SER A 143 7.27 5.93 -4.63
C SER A 143 6.94 6.60 -5.95
N LEU A 144 7.41 7.83 -6.15
CA LEU A 144 7.17 8.61 -7.36
C LEU A 144 8.46 8.86 -8.12
N SER A 145 8.40 8.79 -9.47
CA SER A 145 9.49 9.15 -10.36
C SER A 145 8.96 9.83 -11.62
N ASP A 146 9.73 10.76 -12.17
CA ASP A 146 9.47 11.38 -13.47
C ASP A 146 9.83 10.44 -14.66
N LYS A 147 10.44 9.28 -14.38
CA LYS A 147 10.87 8.29 -15.37
C LYS A 147 10.27 6.92 -15.10
N LEU A 148 9.91 6.23 -16.18
CA LEU A 148 9.52 4.83 -16.11
C LEU A 148 10.77 3.95 -15.87
N SER A 149 10.68 3.09 -14.88
CA SER A 149 11.60 1.99 -14.61
C SER A 149 10.81 0.71 -14.40
N TYR A 150 11.35 -0.42 -14.83
CA TYR A 150 10.70 -1.71 -14.65
C TYR A 150 11.31 -2.41 -13.43
N ALA A 151 10.54 -2.53 -12.36
CA ALA A 151 10.93 -3.25 -11.16
C ALA A 151 10.08 -4.52 -11.04
N GLU A 152 10.73 -5.69 -11.11
CA GLU A 152 10.05 -6.97 -10.96
C GLU A 152 9.47 -7.12 -9.56
N GLY A 153 8.29 -7.76 -9.45
CA GLY A 153 7.67 -8.10 -8.16
C GLY A 153 7.01 -6.93 -7.42
N ILE A 154 6.77 -5.80 -8.08
CA ILE A 154 5.91 -4.73 -7.55
C ILE A 154 4.46 -4.93 -7.95
N CYS A 155 3.54 -4.24 -7.27
CA CYS A 155 2.10 -4.36 -7.53
C CYS A 155 1.68 -3.66 -8.82
N GLY A 156 2.37 -2.59 -9.19
CA GLY A 156 2.09 -1.83 -10.40
C GLY A 156 2.88 -0.53 -10.49
N VAL A 157 2.92 0.03 -11.69
CA VAL A 157 3.42 1.38 -11.97
C VAL A 157 2.44 2.07 -12.91
N VAL A 158 2.01 3.27 -12.55
CA VAL A 158 1.00 4.02 -13.30
C VAL A 158 1.39 5.48 -13.46
N LEU A 159 1.49 5.95 -14.71
CA LEU A 159 1.64 7.36 -15.03
C LEU A 159 0.34 8.10 -14.70
N ASP A 160 0.42 9.23 -14.00
CA ASP A 160 -0.73 10.02 -13.54
C ASP A 160 -1.68 9.32 -12.55
N GLY A 161 -1.29 8.17 -12.05
CA GLY A 161 -2.13 7.41 -11.10
C GLY A 161 -2.17 8.02 -9.70
N VAL A 162 -1.17 8.83 -9.31
CA VAL A 162 -1.08 9.45 -7.99
C VAL A 162 -0.85 10.96 -8.11
N MET A 163 0.19 11.38 -8.81
CA MET A 163 0.45 12.80 -9.10
C MET A 163 0.58 12.98 -10.61
N PRO A 164 -0.03 14.02 -11.18
CA PRO A 164 0.05 14.28 -12.62
C PRO A 164 1.51 14.41 -13.11
N GLY A 165 1.85 13.73 -14.19
CA GLY A 165 3.20 13.76 -14.78
C GLY A 165 4.22 12.83 -14.13
N PHE A 166 3.83 12.08 -13.08
CA PHE A 166 4.71 11.13 -12.41
C PHE A 166 4.25 9.69 -12.58
N TYR A 167 5.20 8.79 -12.74
CA TYR A 167 5.02 7.36 -12.56
C TYR A 167 4.97 7.06 -11.06
N ALA A 168 3.90 6.45 -10.60
CA ALA A 168 3.75 6.02 -9.22
C ALA A 168 3.92 4.51 -9.12
N TYR A 169 4.89 4.09 -8.31
CA TYR A 169 5.26 2.70 -8.07
C TYR A 169 4.62 2.23 -6.80
N GLU A 170 3.83 1.16 -6.88
CA GLU A 170 3.21 0.51 -5.72
C GLU A 170 3.86 -0.83 -5.44
N ALA A 171 4.31 -1.02 -4.21
CA ALA A 171 4.67 -2.30 -3.63
C ALA A 171 3.96 -2.46 -2.29
N GLY A 172 3.95 -3.66 -1.71
CA GLY A 172 3.30 -3.85 -0.42
C GLY A 172 3.60 -5.18 0.25
N GLN A 173 3.26 -5.22 1.54
CA GLN A 173 3.30 -6.43 2.37
C GLN A 173 1.88 -6.80 2.75
N ALA A 174 1.50 -8.05 2.52
CA ALA A 174 0.13 -8.52 2.70
C ALA A 174 -0.30 -8.62 4.17
N CYS A 175 0.65 -8.73 5.11
CA CYS A 175 0.36 -8.93 6.52
C CYS A 175 1.42 -8.23 7.39
N VAL A 176 1.03 -7.19 8.10
CA VAL A 176 1.89 -6.45 9.05
C VAL A 176 1.18 -6.36 10.40
N GLY A 177 0.22 -5.45 10.57
CA GLY A 177 -0.56 -5.35 11.80
C GLY A 177 -1.36 -6.62 12.11
N ASP A 178 -1.86 -7.28 11.08
CA ASP A 178 -2.59 -8.56 11.22
C ASP A 178 -1.70 -9.68 11.77
N CYS A 179 -0.42 -9.73 11.39
CA CYS A 179 0.54 -10.68 11.97
C CYS A 179 0.71 -10.46 13.49
N PHE A 180 0.75 -9.20 13.91
CA PHE A 180 0.86 -8.87 15.33
C PHE A 180 -0.42 -9.22 16.09
N ALA A 181 -1.59 -8.94 15.52
CA ALA A 181 -2.89 -9.31 16.09
C ALA A 181 -3.04 -10.83 16.19
N TRP A 182 -2.75 -11.55 15.08
CA TRP A 182 -2.76 -13.00 15.06
C TRP A 182 -1.90 -13.62 16.17
N PHE A 183 -0.67 -13.09 16.37
CA PHE A 183 0.22 -13.60 17.42
C PHE A 183 -0.36 -13.39 18.82
N ILE A 184 -0.97 -12.23 19.07
CA ILE A 184 -1.59 -11.95 20.36
C ILE A 184 -2.76 -12.87 20.63
N ASP A 185 -3.63 -13.04 19.65
CA ASP A 185 -4.88 -13.79 19.80
C ASP A 185 -4.64 -15.31 19.94
N ASN A 186 -3.56 -15.82 19.35
CA ASN A 186 -3.32 -17.26 19.27
C ASN A 186 -2.10 -17.77 20.05
N CYS A 187 -1.14 -16.91 20.39
CA CYS A 187 0.16 -17.37 20.89
C CYS A 187 0.59 -16.72 22.22
N VAL A 188 -0.10 -15.70 22.70
CA VAL A 188 0.27 -15.00 23.95
C VAL A 188 -0.44 -15.62 25.15
N PRO A 189 0.31 -16.12 26.16
CA PRO A 189 -0.28 -16.71 27.36
C PRO A 189 -1.13 -15.71 28.16
N GLU A 190 -2.19 -16.20 28.81
CA GLU A 190 -3.09 -15.38 29.63
C GLU A 190 -2.35 -14.63 30.76
N SER A 191 -1.27 -15.20 31.29
CA SER A 191 -0.44 -14.52 32.30
C SER A 191 0.15 -13.18 31.80
N TYR A 192 0.45 -13.06 30.51
CA TYR A 192 0.90 -11.80 29.88
C TYR A 192 -0.25 -10.82 29.73
N MET A 193 -1.45 -11.32 29.36
CA MET A 193 -2.65 -10.50 29.27
C MET A 193 -3.02 -9.89 30.64
N ASN A 194 -2.96 -10.70 31.71
CA ASN A 194 -3.21 -10.26 33.07
C ASN A 194 -2.15 -9.26 33.53
N ALA A 195 -0.86 -9.53 33.29
CA ALA A 195 0.21 -8.61 33.64
C ALA A 195 0.14 -7.26 32.90
N ALA A 196 -0.38 -7.23 31.67
CA ALA A 196 -0.65 -6.00 30.93
C ALA A 196 -1.80 -5.21 31.58
N ARG A 197 -2.92 -5.89 31.92
CA ARG A 197 -4.08 -5.27 32.59
C ARG A 197 -3.72 -4.65 33.94
N GLU A 198 -2.98 -5.38 34.77
CA GLU A 198 -2.50 -4.89 36.08
C GLU A 198 -1.65 -3.62 35.98
N ARG A 199 -0.95 -3.43 34.82
CA ARG A 199 -0.16 -2.23 34.55
C ARG A 199 -0.90 -1.13 33.79
N GLY A 200 -2.20 -1.31 33.54
CA GLY A 200 -2.99 -0.37 32.73
C GLY A 200 -2.47 -0.21 31.30
N MET A 201 -1.86 -1.26 30.74
CA MET A 201 -1.31 -1.27 29.39
C MET A 201 -2.14 -2.16 28.48
N ASN A 202 -2.26 -1.78 27.18
CA ASN A 202 -2.66 -2.77 26.20
C ASN A 202 -1.53 -3.77 25.98
N ILE A 203 -1.88 -4.97 25.50
CA ILE A 203 -0.92 -6.08 25.37
C ILE A 203 0.21 -5.78 24.38
N HIS A 204 -0.05 -5.06 23.28
CA HIS A 204 0.98 -4.63 22.35
C HIS A 204 2.03 -3.75 23.04
N LYS A 205 1.60 -2.75 23.83
CA LYS A 205 2.49 -1.87 24.57
C LYS A 205 3.29 -2.64 25.62
N TYR A 206 2.67 -3.62 26.27
CA TYR A 206 3.33 -4.46 27.25
C TYR A 206 4.43 -5.32 26.63
N LEU A 207 4.12 -6.05 25.54
CA LEU A 207 5.09 -6.86 24.82
C LEU A 207 6.26 -6.03 24.29
N ARG A 208 5.99 -4.84 23.72
CA ARG A 208 7.06 -3.91 23.28
C ARG A 208 7.94 -3.44 24.43
N SER A 209 7.37 -3.20 25.62
CA SER A 209 8.13 -2.79 26.79
C SER A 209 9.11 -3.88 27.29
N LEU A 210 8.76 -5.14 27.05
CA LEU A 210 9.65 -6.28 27.33
C LEU A 210 10.66 -6.48 26.22
N ALA A 211 10.21 -6.50 24.97
CA ALA A 211 11.05 -6.65 23.79
C ALA A 211 12.14 -5.57 23.66
N GLY A 212 11.80 -4.32 24.04
CA GLY A 212 12.74 -3.19 24.03
C GLY A 212 13.88 -3.26 25.03
N LYS A 213 13.85 -4.19 25.99
CA LYS A 213 14.95 -4.45 26.92
C LYS A 213 16.10 -5.21 26.29
N LYS A 214 15.87 -5.84 25.16
CA LYS A 214 16.86 -6.65 24.41
C LYS A 214 17.44 -5.83 23.25
N LYS A 215 18.70 -6.04 22.95
CA LYS A 215 19.34 -5.48 21.76
C LYS A 215 18.93 -6.26 20.50
N PRO A 216 19.13 -5.69 19.29
CA PRO A 216 18.93 -6.43 18.03
C PRO A 216 19.72 -7.75 18.01
N GLY A 217 19.02 -8.86 17.70
CA GLY A 217 19.59 -10.20 17.61
C GLY A 217 19.73 -10.96 18.94
N GLU A 218 19.50 -10.35 20.10
CA GLU A 218 19.54 -11.06 21.40
C GLU A 218 18.41 -12.08 21.55
N ASN A 219 17.29 -11.90 20.84
CA ASN A 219 16.20 -12.88 20.74
C ASN A 219 16.59 -14.14 19.96
N ARG A 220 17.66 -14.08 19.13
CA ARG A 220 18.17 -15.18 18.29
C ARG A 220 17.14 -15.79 17.35
N LEU A 221 16.16 -14.99 16.94
CA LEU A 221 15.09 -15.38 16.02
C LEU A 221 15.19 -14.62 14.71
N ILE A 222 14.86 -15.32 13.63
CA ILE A 222 14.57 -14.69 12.32
C ILE A 222 13.18 -15.16 11.89
N ALA A 223 12.32 -14.24 11.40
CA ALA A 223 11.03 -14.58 10.87
C ALA A 223 10.89 -14.08 9.42
N LEU A 224 10.07 -14.77 8.61
CA LEU A 224 9.58 -14.30 7.31
C LEU A 224 8.16 -13.76 7.53
N ASP A 225 7.88 -12.59 7.01
CA ASP A 225 6.63 -11.84 7.21
C ASP A 225 5.44 -12.31 6.33
N TRP A 226 5.46 -13.54 5.84
CA TRP A 226 4.56 -14.05 4.80
C TRP A 226 3.29 -14.72 5.34
N TRP A 227 2.68 -14.24 6.44
CA TRP A 227 1.47 -14.83 7.03
C TRP A 227 0.31 -14.91 6.03
N ASN A 228 0.20 -13.94 5.09
CA ASN A 228 -0.75 -13.92 3.98
C ASN A 228 -0.05 -14.01 2.61
N GLY A 229 1.04 -14.79 2.50
CA GLY A 229 1.87 -14.82 1.31
C GLY A 229 2.81 -13.62 1.19
N ASN A 230 3.59 -13.57 0.11
CA ASN A 230 4.44 -12.42 -0.21
C ASN A 230 3.85 -11.64 -1.38
N ARG A 231 3.42 -10.38 -1.13
CA ARG A 231 2.86 -9.50 -2.17
C ARG A 231 3.97 -8.86 -3.01
N SER A 232 5.03 -8.38 -2.36
CA SER A 232 6.22 -7.82 -2.97
C SER A 232 7.44 -8.27 -2.17
N VAL A 233 8.48 -8.71 -2.82
CA VAL A 233 8.86 -8.66 -4.24
C VAL A 233 8.66 -9.99 -4.99
N LEU A 234 8.04 -11.01 -4.38
CA LEU A 234 7.89 -12.35 -4.97
C LEU A 234 6.56 -12.55 -5.68
N GLY A 235 5.50 -11.81 -5.31
CA GLY A 235 4.18 -11.93 -5.92
C GLY A 235 3.54 -13.33 -5.74
N ASP A 236 3.85 -14.05 -4.64
CA ASP A 236 3.40 -15.44 -4.46
C ASP A 236 2.59 -15.61 -3.17
N SER A 237 1.28 -15.80 -3.33
CA SER A 237 0.33 -16.04 -2.23
C SER A 237 0.45 -17.43 -1.61
N ARG A 238 1.18 -18.37 -2.24
CA ARG A 238 1.40 -19.73 -1.73
C ARG A 238 2.51 -19.79 -0.67
N LEU A 239 3.28 -18.72 -0.50
CA LEU A 239 4.28 -18.61 0.57
C LEU A 239 3.61 -18.45 1.94
N SER A 240 4.32 -18.82 3.00
CA SER A 240 3.81 -18.81 4.38
C SER A 240 4.81 -18.20 5.34
N GLY A 241 4.34 -17.70 6.49
CA GLY A 241 5.18 -17.23 7.57
C GLY A 241 6.10 -18.33 8.11
N LEU A 242 7.27 -17.92 8.61
CA LEU A 242 8.27 -18.80 9.23
C LEU A 242 8.89 -18.09 10.42
N ILE A 243 9.18 -18.84 11.49
CA ILE A 243 10.00 -18.38 12.61
C ILE A 243 11.11 -19.43 12.84
N LEU A 244 12.35 -19.00 12.69
CA LEU A 244 13.53 -19.84 12.91
C LEU A 244 14.24 -19.45 14.20
N GLY A 245 14.79 -20.44 14.93
CA GLY A 245 15.60 -20.23 16.14
C GLY A 245 14.86 -20.44 17.45
N LEU A 246 13.61 -20.90 17.44
CA LEU A 246 12.84 -21.21 18.64
C LEU A 246 13.52 -22.26 19.51
N ASN A 247 13.52 -22.06 20.82
CA ASN A 247 14.00 -23.00 21.82
C ASN A 247 13.16 -22.89 23.10
N VAL A 248 13.40 -23.78 24.08
CA VAL A 248 12.61 -23.83 25.34
C VAL A 248 12.72 -22.56 26.20
N GLY A 249 13.68 -21.70 25.94
CA GLY A 249 13.87 -20.42 26.63
C GLY A 249 13.21 -19.24 25.94
N THR A 250 12.69 -19.42 24.71
CA THR A 250 12.05 -18.36 23.94
C THR A 250 10.80 -17.85 24.64
N LYS A 251 10.67 -16.53 24.75
CA LYS A 251 9.55 -15.84 25.39
C LYS A 251 8.64 -15.19 24.36
N PRO A 252 7.36 -14.91 24.69
CA PRO A 252 6.43 -14.22 23.80
C PRO A 252 6.94 -12.89 23.25
N GLU A 253 7.62 -12.09 24.08
CA GLU A 253 8.23 -10.83 23.64
C GLU A 253 9.37 -11.02 22.62
N ASP A 254 10.05 -12.17 22.62
CA ASP A 254 11.10 -12.49 21.64
C ASP A 254 10.49 -12.73 20.27
N ILE A 255 9.40 -13.51 20.23
CA ILE A 255 8.65 -13.79 19.00
C ILE A 255 8.02 -12.51 18.50
N TYR A 256 7.36 -11.74 19.37
CA TYR A 256 6.71 -10.47 18.99
C TYR A 256 7.71 -9.50 18.35
N ARG A 257 8.93 -9.41 18.91
CA ARG A 257 10.00 -8.60 18.31
C ARG A 257 10.45 -9.15 16.95
N ALA A 258 10.63 -10.45 16.82
CA ALA A 258 11.01 -11.06 15.54
C ALA A 258 9.97 -10.82 14.44
N LEU A 259 8.67 -10.80 14.80
CA LEU A 259 7.61 -10.45 13.88
C LEU A 259 7.69 -8.98 13.42
N ILE A 260 7.95 -8.04 14.34
CA ILE A 260 8.18 -6.63 13.96
C ILE A 260 9.41 -6.51 13.07
N GLU A 261 10.53 -7.14 13.44
CA GLU A 261 11.76 -7.14 12.67
C GLU A 261 11.56 -7.72 11.26
N SER A 262 10.76 -8.79 11.12
CA SER A 262 10.47 -9.40 9.82
C SER A 262 9.73 -8.47 8.87
N THR A 263 8.76 -7.71 9.38
CA THR A 263 8.05 -6.72 8.55
C THR A 263 8.97 -5.56 8.12
N ALA A 264 9.92 -5.17 8.95
CA ALA A 264 10.94 -4.19 8.57
C ALA A 264 11.91 -4.75 7.51
N TYR A 265 12.30 -6.04 7.60
CA TYR A 265 13.13 -6.69 6.57
C TYR A 265 12.38 -6.81 5.24
N GLY A 266 11.10 -7.17 5.26
CA GLY A 266 10.27 -7.18 4.05
C GLY A 266 10.17 -5.80 3.39
N THR A 267 10.01 -4.73 4.19
CA THR A 267 10.09 -3.35 3.70
C THR A 267 11.46 -3.05 3.07
N ARG A 268 12.55 -3.50 3.70
CA ARG A 268 13.91 -3.31 3.15
C ARG A 268 14.09 -4.04 1.82
N MET A 269 13.55 -5.25 1.66
CA MET A 269 13.53 -5.94 0.36
C MET A 269 12.88 -5.10 -0.74
N ILE A 270 11.79 -4.41 -0.41
CA ILE A 270 11.10 -3.51 -1.36
C ILE A 270 11.96 -2.29 -1.69
N VAL A 271 12.55 -1.63 -0.69
CA VAL A 271 13.41 -0.45 -0.88
C VAL A 271 14.66 -0.80 -1.69
N ASP A 272 15.30 -1.94 -1.39
CA ASP A 272 16.46 -2.43 -2.13
C ASP A 272 16.07 -2.75 -3.59
N ASN A 273 14.93 -3.43 -3.81
CA ASN A 273 14.40 -3.72 -5.14
C ASN A 273 14.12 -2.44 -5.96
N TYR A 274 13.54 -1.41 -5.35
CA TYR A 274 13.37 -0.11 -5.99
C TYR A 274 14.71 0.48 -6.43
N GLY A 275 15.70 0.50 -5.52
CA GLY A 275 17.03 1.04 -5.80
C GLY A 275 17.77 0.27 -6.89
N GLU A 276 17.73 -1.06 -6.87
CA GLU A 276 18.35 -1.94 -7.86
C GLU A 276 17.75 -1.77 -9.27
N ASN A 277 16.47 -1.35 -9.36
CA ASN A 277 15.75 -1.14 -10.61
C ASN A 277 15.62 0.35 -11.00
N GLY A 278 16.35 1.26 -10.35
CA GLY A 278 16.38 2.67 -10.72
C GLY A 278 15.15 3.49 -10.33
N VAL A 279 14.29 2.97 -9.46
CA VAL A 279 13.19 3.73 -8.84
C VAL A 279 13.77 4.54 -7.67
N PRO A 280 13.72 5.88 -7.70
CA PRO A 280 14.37 6.68 -6.67
C PRO A 280 13.62 6.58 -5.33
N VAL A 281 14.37 6.35 -4.24
CA VAL A 281 13.89 6.49 -2.88
C VAL A 281 14.85 7.44 -2.17
N LYS A 282 14.57 8.74 -2.17
CA LYS A 282 15.42 9.78 -1.53
C LYS A 282 15.01 10.01 -0.10
N GLU A 283 13.72 10.12 0.16
CA GLU A 283 13.12 10.35 1.47
C GLU A 283 12.05 9.30 1.77
N ILE A 284 11.95 8.89 3.03
CA ILE A 284 10.95 7.93 3.49
C ILE A 284 10.02 8.60 4.48
N TYR A 285 8.74 8.50 4.19
CA TYR A 285 7.66 8.96 5.06
C TYR A 285 6.81 7.76 5.50
N ALA A 286 6.26 7.84 6.70
CA ALA A 286 5.35 6.83 7.23
C ALA A 286 4.06 7.46 7.74
N THR A 287 2.95 6.76 7.55
CA THR A 287 1.63 7.09 8.08
C THR A 287 0.88 5.81 8.48
N GLY A 288 -0.26 5.97 9.13
CA GLY A 288 -1.09 4.85 9.58
C GLY A 288 -0.94 4.57 11.07
N GLY A 289 -1.80 3.67 11.58
CA GLY A 289 -1.95 3.46 13.01
C GLY A 289 -0.68 3.03 13.74
N ILE A 290 0.20 2.26 13.09
CA ILE A 290 1.49 1.85 13.64
C ILE A 290 2.47 3.03 13.63
N ALA A 291 2.60 3.73 12.52
CA ALA A 291 3.50 4.87 12.39
C ALA A 291 3.18 5.97 13.41
N ASP A 292 1.89 6.21 13.68
CA ASP A 292 1.41 7.25 14.60
C ASP A 292 1.60 6.92 16.08
N LYS A 293 1.52 5.63 16.45
CA LYS A 293 1.35 5.21 17.84
C LYS A 293 2.48 4.33 18.37
N ASP A 294 3.37 3.87 17.50
CA ASP A 294 4.38 2.87 17.85
C ASP A 294 5.82 3.31 17.55
N PRO A 295 6.42 4.14 18.42
CA PRO A 295 7.81 4.58 18.24
C PRO A 295 8.83 3.43 18.30
N PHE A 296 8.53 2.32 18.99
CA PHE A 296 9.42 1.17 19.03
C PHE A 296 9.54 0.48 17.67
N THR A 297 8.40 0.22 17.03
CA THR A 297 8.37 -0.33 15.67
C THR A 297 9.02 0.61 14.67
N MET A 298 8.72 1.90 14.72
CA MET A 298 9.29 2.88 13.79
C MET A 298 10.81 3.02 13.94
N GLN A 299 11.36 2.90 15.17
CA GLN A 299 12.80 2.89 15.37
C GLN A 299 13.44 1.63 14.76
N ILE A 300 12.82 0.45 14.92
CA ILE A 300 13.29 -0.79 14.27
C ILE A 300 13.33 -0.62 12.75
N TYR A 301 12.27 -0.04 12.16
CA TYR A 301 12.24 0.21 10.72
C TYR A 301 13.39 1.15 10.29
N ALA A 302 13.62 2.25 11.01
CA ALA A 302 14.72 3.16 10.69
C ALA A 302 16.09 2.46 10.80
N ASP A 303 16.29 1.66 11.86
CA ASP A 303 17.53 0.93 12.09
C ASP A 303 17.77 -0.16 11.01
N VAL A 304 16.72 -0.90 10.62
CA VAL A 304 16.78 -1.94 9.58
C VAL A 304 17.02 -1.35 8.19
N LEU A 305 16.33 -0.26 7.87
CA LEU A 305 16.50 0.44 6.59
C LEU A 305 17.83 1.21 6.51
N GLY A 306 18.45 1.51 7.67
CA GLY A 306 19.62 2.40 7.73
C GLY A 306 19.32 3.82 7.24
N ARG A 307 18.05 4.27 7.32
CA ARG A 307 17.56 5.53 6.73
C ARG A 307 16.64 6.27 7.69
N GLU A 308 16.62 7.60 7.58
CA GLU A 308 15.64 8.41 8.30
C GLU A 308 14.22 8.11 7.81
N ILE A 309 13.27 8.04 8.76
CA ILE A 309 11.84 7.93 8.51
C ILE A 309 11.14 9.12 9.15
N ARG A 310 10.40 9.89 8.36
CA ARG A 310 9.60 11.03 8.79
C ARG A 310 8.13 10.63 8.93
N ILE A 311 7.42 11.21 9.88
CA ILE A 311 6.00 10.91 10.07
C ILE A 311 5.15 11.94 9.33
N ALA A 312 4.19 11.48 8.51
CA ALA A 312 3.23 12.32 7.82
C ALA A 312 2.41 13.18 8.83
N GLY A 313 2.08 14.40 8.43
CA GLY A 313 1.51 15.40 9.36
C GLY A 313 0.02 15.23 9.60
N ALA A 314 -0.72 14.79 8.60
CA ALA A 314 -2.17 14.67 8.69
C ALA A 314 -2.57 13.43 9.49
N SER A 315 -3.55 13.57 10.38
CA SER A 315 -4.17 12.44 11.08
C SER A 315 -4.98 11.53 10.15
N ASN A 316 -5.48 12.10 9.05
CA ASN A 316 -6.14 11.40 7.94
C ASN A 316 -5.52 11.90 6.63
N GLY A 317 -4.39 11.31 6.23
CA GLY A 317 -3.66 11.64 5.01
C GLY A 317 -4.52 11.50 3.76
N PRO A 318 -5.27 10.39 3.57
CA PRO A 318 -6.18 10.22 2.43
C PRO A 318 -7.23 11.33 2.29
N ALA A 319 -7.87 11.74 3.37
CA ALA A 319 -8.85 12.82 3.33
C ALA A 319 -8.22 14.17 2.96
N LEU A 320 -7.03 14.49 3.52
CA LEU A 320 -6.30 15.68 3.14
C LEU A 320 -5.88 15.66 1.67
N GLY A 321 -5.39 14.53 1.18
CA GLY A 321 -5.01 14.38 -0.23
C GLY A 321 -6.19 14.51 -1.18
N SER A 322 -7.35 13.96 -0.82
CA SER A 322 -8.59 14.15 -1.58
C SER A 322 -9.01 15.63 -1.61
N ALA A 323 -8.88 16.36 -0.48
CA ALA A 323 -9.13 17.79 -0.41
C ALA A 323 -8.13 18.61 -1.28
N ILE A 324 -6.86 18.18 -1.32
CA ILE A 324 -5.83 18.78 -2.19
C ILE A 324 -6.24 18.67 -3.67
N PHE A 325 -6.68 17.48 -4.10
CA PHE A 325 -7.14 17.27 -5.47
C PHE A 325 -8.42 18.05 -5.78
N ALA A 326 -9.37 18.11 -4.85
CA ALA A 326 -10.58 18.91 -5.01
C ALA A 326 -10.25 20.41 -5.15
N ALA A 327 -9.30 20.91 -4.34
CA ALA A 327 -8.84 22.28 -4.41
C ALA A 327 -8.09 22.59 -5.73
N ALA A 328 -7.35 21.64 -6.26
CA ALA A 328 -6.71 21.75 -7.57
C ALA A 328 -7.75 21.74 -8.71
N ALA A 329 -8.74 20.83 -8.64
CA ALA A 329 -9.83 20.75 -9.61
C ALA A 329 -10.71 22.00 -9.66
N ALA A 330 -10.90 22.69 -8.52
CA ALA A 330 -11.59 23.97 -8.45
C ALA A 330 -10.87 25.07 -9.24
N GLY A 331 -9.54 25.01 -9.30
CA GLY A 331 -8.73 25.99 -9.98
C GLY A 331 -8.58 27.32 -9.24
N ALA A 332 -7.52 28.07 -9.54
CA ALA A 332 -7.19 29.32 -8.86
C ALA A 332 -8.28 30.40 -8.99
N GLY A 333 -9.03 30.41 -10.10
CA GLY A 333 -10.13 31.38 -10.33
C GLY A 333 -11.34 31.17 -9.42
N ASN A 334 -11.49 29.99 -8.82
CA ASN A 334 -12.60 29.63 -7.94
C ASN A 334 -12.16 29.39 -6.48
N GLY A 335 -11.05 30.02 -6.06
CA GLY A 335 -10.55 29.92 -4.69
C GLY A 335 -9.74 28.65 -4.40
N GLY A 336 -9.46 27.85 -5.41
CA GLY A 336 -8.57 26.69 -5.34
C GLY A 336 -7.13 27.02 -5.76
N TYR A 337 -6.42 26.04 -6.31
CA TYR A 337 -5.03 26.16 -6.73
C TYR A 337 -4.89 25.91 -8.23
N ARG A 338 -3.78 26.40 -8.83
CA ARG A 338 -3.52 26.22 -10.26
C ARG A 338 -3.37 24.76 -10.69
N ASP A 339 -2.86 23.91 -9.79
CA ASP A 339 -2.61 22.50 -10.02
C ASP A 339 -2.45 21.73 -8.69
N ALA A 340 -2.32 20.41 -8.77
CA ALA A 340 -2.18 19.54 -7.60
C ALA A 340 -0.87 19.77 -6.83
N PHE A 341 0.21 20.23 -7.48
CA PHE A 341 1.48 20.51 -6.82
C PHE A 341 1.38 21.76 -5.95
N ALA A 342 0.81 22.84 -6.48
CA ALA A 342 0.58 24.06 -5.72
C ALA A 342 -0.35 23.82 -4.53
N ALA A 343 -1.41 23.01 -4.71
CA ALA A 343 -2.31 22.62 -3.64
C ALA A 343 -1.59 21.76 -2.58
N SER A 344 -0.79 20.78 -3.02
CA SER A 344 -0.01 19.90 -2.14
C SER A 344 1.02 20.72 -1.32
N GLU A 345 1.74 21.65 -1.95
CA GLU A 345 2.70 22.51 -1.26
C GLU A 345 2.04 23.37 -0.18
N ALA A 346 0.89 23.95 -0.49
CA ALA A 346 0.18 24.86 0.43
C ALA A 346 -0.54 24.11 1.57
N MET A 347 -1.11 22.96 1.31
CA MET A 347 -1.97 22.21 2.24
C MET A 347 -1.27 21.04 2.91
N GLY A 348 -0.26 20.44 2.26
CA GLY A 348 0.48 19.30 2.77
C GLY A 348 1.20 19.58 4.08
N ARG A 349 1.38 18.54 4.91
CA ARG A 349 2.00 18.68 6.23
C ARG A 349 2.82 17.45 6.60
N VAL A 350 3.98 17.70 7.23
CA VAL A 350 4.87 16.68 7.81
C VAL A 350 5.09 17.02 9.27
N ARG A 351 5.07 16.04 10.16
CA ARG A 351 5.38 16.25 11.57
C ARG A 351 6.89 16.45 11.77
N PRO A 352 7.31 17.13 12.83
CA PRO A 352 8.73 17.26 13.18
C PRO A 352 9.35 15.93 13.64
N THR A 353 8.53 14.90 13.86
CA THR A 353 8.99 13.57 14.32
C THR A 353 9.77 12.87 13.22
N VAL A 354 11.02 12.54 13.53
CA VAL A 354 11.96 11.82 12.65
C VAL A 354 12.61 10.69 13.44
N TYR A 355 12.54 9.48 12.91
CA TYR A 355 13.30 8.34 13.42
C TYR A 355 14.60 8.23 12.64
N ARG A 356 15.72 8.30 13.34
CA ARG A 356 17.06 8.16 12.76
C ARG A 356 17.65 6.81 13.11
N PRO A 357 18.35 6.17 12.17
CA PRO A 357 19.00 4.90 12.47
C PRO A 357 20.06 5.08 13.56
N ILE A 358 20.06 4.17 14.54
CA ILE A 358 21.08 4.07 15.57
C ILE A 358 22.22 3.24 15.00
N PRO A 359 23.46 3.76 14.87
CA PRO A 359 24.53 3.10 14.14
C PRO A 359 24.82 1.67 14.62
N GLU A 360 24.83 1.43 15.93
CA GLU A 360 25.08 0.11 16.50
C GLU A 360 23.96 -0.88 16.18
N ASN A 361 22.70 -0.42 16.22
CA ASN A 361 21.55 -1.24 15.87
C ASN A 361 21.54 -1.53 14.36
N ALA A 362 21.77 -0.53 13.53
CA ALA A 362 21.82 -0.70 12.07
C ALA A 362 22.88 -1.72 11.66
N ALA A 363 24.08 -1.68 12.27
CA ALA A 363 25.14 -2.66 12.04
C ALA A 363 24.74 -4.09 12.48
N ALA A 364 23.96 -4.22 13.56
CA ALA A 364 23.44 -5.51 13.99
C ALA A 364 22.35 -6.01 13.03
N TYR A 365 21.42 -5.14 12.62
CA TYR A 365 20.36 -5.47 11.67
C TYR A 365 20.89 -5.80 10.27
N GLU A 366 22.00 -5.19 9.84
CA GLU A 366 22.63 -5.56 8.58
C GLU A 366 23.06 -7.05 8.55
N ARG A 367 23.56 -7.59 9.66
CA ARG A 367 23.91 -9.02 9.74
C ARG A 367 22.65 -9.89 9.74
N LEU A 368 21.62 -9.51 10.50
CA LEU A 368 20.35 -10.25 10.57
C LEU A 368 19.57 -10.20 9.25
N PHE A 369 19.64 -9.09 8.54
CA PHE A 369 19.01 -8.95 7.22
C PHE A 369 19.63 -9.89 6.17
N ARG A 370 20.94 -10.16 6.25
CA ARG A 370 21.56 -11.16 5.37
C ARG A 370 21.01 -12.57 5.61
N GLU A 371 20.76 -12.92 6.86
CA GLU A 371 20.13 -14.21 7.20
C GLU A 371 18.67 -14.23 6.74
N TYR A 372 17.93 -13.15 6.95
CA TYR A 372 16.57 -13.01 6.41
C TYR A 372 16.56 -13.17 4.88
N ARG A 373 17.45 -12.47 4.15
CA ARG A 373 17.56 -12.56 2.69
C ARG A 373 17.90 -13.98 2.23
N THR A 374 18.76 -14.69 2.95
CA THR A 374 19.06 -16.10 2.68
C THR A 374 17.82 -16.98 2.77
N LEU A 375 17.01 -16.82 3.81
CA LEU A 375 15.76 -17.57 3.96
C LEU A 375 14.72 -17.14 2.93
N HIS A 376 14.61 -15.84 2.67
CA HIS A 376 13.73 -15.27 1.66
C HIS A 376 14.00 -15.88 0.29
N ASP A 377 15.25 -15.92 -0.14
CA ASP A 377 15.63 -16.46 -1.45
C ASP A 377 15.49 -18.00 -1.48
N TYR A 378 15.84 -18.69 -0.40
CA TYR A 378 15.72 -20.14 -0.30
C TYR A 378 14.29 -20.64 -0.45
N PHE A 379 13.32 -20.01 0.22
CA PHE A 379 11.92 -20.40 0.12
C PHE A 379 11.17 -19.70 -1.02
N GLY A 380 11.50 -18.45 -1.29
CA GLY A 380 10.76 -17.61 -2.24
C GLY A 380 11.21 -17.76 -3.70
N ARG A 381 12.51 -17.97 -3.94
CA ARG A 381 13.10 -18.03 -5.29
C ARG A 381 13.41 -19.45 -5.77
N GLY A 382 12.77 -20.46 -5.20
CA GLY A 382 12.81 -21.82 -5.72
C GLY A 382 13.84 -22.77 -5.11
N GLY A 383 14.61 -22.35 -4.09
CA GLY A 383 15.55 -23.25 -3.38
C GLY A 383 14.83 -24.37 -2.65
N ASN A 384 13.62 -24.13 -2.11
CA ASN A 384 12.80 -25.14 -1.48
C ASN A 384 11.29 -24.83 -1.60
N GLY A 385 10.56 -25.70 -2.27
CA GLY A 385 9.10 -25.56 -2.49
C GLY A 385 8.22 -26.08 -1.36
N VAL A 386 8.72 -26.35 -0.16
CA VAL A 386 7.93 -26.96 0.91
C VAL A 386 6.69 -26.17 1.27
N MET A 387 6.77 -24.83 1.34
CA MET A 387 5.62 -23.99 1.68
C MET A 387 4.47 -24.13 0.66
N LYS A 388 4.81 -24.23 -0.64
CA LYS A 388 3.84 -24.40 -1.72
C LYS A 388 3.18 -25.79 -1.65
N ARG A 389 3.98 -26.84 -1.48
CA ARG A 389 3.44 -28.23 -1.33
C ARG A 389 2.50 -28.35 -0.14
N LEU A 390 2.82 -27.77 1.01
CA LEU A 390 1.95 -27.78 2.20
C LEU A 390 0.58 -27.12 1.95
N LYS A 391 0.47 -26.18 1.01
CA LYS A 391 -0.80 -25.57 0.61
C LYS A 391 -1.52 -26.35 -0.48
N GLU A 392 -0.80 -26.99 -1.39
CA GLU A 392 -1.36 -27.77 -2.49
C GLU A 392 -1.92 -29.13 -2.00
N ASP A 393 -1.25 -29.76 -1.04
CA ASP A 393 -1.66 -31.08 -0.50
C ASP A 393 -2.83 -31.01 0.50
N CYS A 394 -3.30 -29.81 0.87
CA CYS A 394 -4.38 -29.60 1.84
C CYS A 394 -5.74 -29.23 1.19
N VAL A 395 -5.90 -29.42 -0.14
CA VAL A 395 -7.14 -29.15 -0.87
C VAL A 395 -7.77 -30.46 -1.34
#